data_fca138cb3246c22176dc8fccfdf12ab5
#
_entry.id   fca138cb3246c22176dc8fccfdf12ab5
#
_cell.length_a   1.000
_cell.length_b   1.000
_cell.length_c   1.000
_cell.angle_alpha   90.00
_cell.angle_beta   90.00
_cell.angle_gamma   90.00
#
_symmetry.space_group_name_H-M   'P 1'
#
loop_
_entity.id
_entity.type
_entity.pdbx_description
1 polymer ?
#
loop_
_entity_poly.entity_id
_entity_poly.type
_entity_poly.pdbx_seq_one_letter_code
_entity_poly.pdbx_strand_id
1 'polypeptide(L)' 'MHMKKKYRDITVDGVKYTWSITQFNCDGDGGCNLRIWLDGEEIYHRLIKANFQVTPRYIEGVIKTKL' A
#
# COMPACT_ATOMS: atom_id res chain seq x y z
N MET A 1 -22.88 -2.07 1.77
CA MET A 1 -21.74 -1.27 1.33
C MET A 1 -20.53 -2.15 1.12
N HIS A 2 -19.96 -2.08 -0.03
CA HIS A 2 -18.82 -2.92 -0.36
C HIS A 2 -17.56 -2.12 -0.44
N MET A 3 -16.58 -2.53 0.31
CA MET A 3 -15.26 -1.96 0.16
C MET A 3 -14.51 -2.76 -0.86
N LYS A 4 -14.24 -2.14 -1.97
CA LYS A 4 -13.45 -2.79 -2.99
C LYS A 4 -11.98 -2.63 -2.65
N LYS A 5 -11.33 -3.71 -2.37
CA LYS A 5 -9.90 -3.70 -2.22
C LYS A 5 -9.29 -3.69 -3.59
N LYS A 6 -8.52 -2.68 -3.87
CA LYS A 6 -7.83 -2.59 -5.14
C LYS A 6 -6.40 -3.05 -4.94
N TYR A 7 -6.08 -4.16 -5.58
CA TYR A 7 -4.72 -4.68 -5.57
C TYR A 7 -4.02 -4.23 -6.84
N ARG A 8 -2.81 -3.75 -6.69
CA ARG A 8 -2.01 -3.31 -7.81
C ARG A 8 -0.66 -3.99 -7.76
N ASP A 9 -0.13 -4.24 -8.94
CA ASP A 9 1.19 -4.86 -9.06
C ASP A 9 2.23 -3.79 -9.35
N ILE A 10 3.42 -4.01 -8.83
CA ILE A 10 4.56 -3.15 -9.13
C ILE A 10 5.79 -4.02 -9.24
N THR A 11 6.63 -3.73 -10.21
CA THR A 11 7.89 -4.45 -10.38
C THR A 11 9.03 -3.55 -9.99
N VAL A 12 9.83 -4.00 -9.05
CA VAL A 12 10.99 -3.26 -8.57
C VAL A 12 12.19 -4.19 -8.63
N ASP A 13 13.21 -3.78 -9.37
CA ASP A 13 14.44 -4.57 -9.53
C ASP A 13 14.15 -5.99 -10.02
N GLY A 14 13.20 -6.10 -10.94
CA GLY A 14 12.87 -7.39 -11.52
C GLY A 14 11.99 -8.27 -10.67
N VAL A 15 11.58 -7.79 -9.49
CA VAL A 15 10.72 -8.55 -8.59
C VAL A 15 9.33 -7.94 -8.60
N LYS A 16 8.32 -8.78 -8.74
CA LYS A 16 6.94 -8.31 -8.80
C LYS A 16 6.35 -8.33 -7.40
N TYR A 17 5.85 -7.18 -6.98
CA TYR A 17 5.16 -7.01 -5.70
C TYR A 17 3.71 -6.66 -5.95
N THR A 18 2.88 -6.92 -4.97
CA THR A 18 1.48 -6.48 -4.97
C THR A 18 1.28 -5.56 -3.79
N TRP A 19 0.53 -4.47 -4.01
CA TRP A 19 0.25 -3.55 -2.91
C TRP A 19 -1.20 -3.11 -2.98
N SER A 20 -1.72 -2.70 -1.84
CA SER A 20 -3.07 -2.16 -1.80
C SER A 20 -3.18 -1.12 -0.70
N ILE A 21 -4.18 -0.25 -0.89
CA ILE A 21 -4.52 0.78 0.07
C ILE A 21 -5.94 0.52 0.53
N THR A 22 -6.12 0.41 1.83
CA THR A 22 -7.45 0.30 2.41
C THR A 22 -7.70 1.56 3.22
N GLN A 23 -8.71 2.30 2.85
CA GLN A 23 -9.06 3.54 3.54
C GLN A 23 -9.91 3.25 4.75
N PHE A 24 -9.54 3.85 5.88
CA PHE A 24 -10.42 3.88 7.03
C PHE A 24 -11.39 5.01 6.88
N ASN A 25 -12.61 4.74 7.17
CA ASN A 25 -13.60 5.79 7.19
C ASN A 25 -13.75 6.28 8.62
N CYS A 26 -12.77 6.99 9.09
CA CYS A 26 -12.82 7.56 10.42
C CYS A 26 -13.17 9.02 10.33
N ASP A 27 -14.01 9.47 11.24
CA ASP A 27 -14.43 10.85 11.26
C ASP A 27 -13.26 11.75 11.56
N GLY A 28 -12.88 12.54 10.60
CA GLY A 28 -11.88 13.57 10.78
C GLY A 28 -10.45 13.09 10.77
N ASP A 29 -10.20 11.89 11.22
CA ASP A 29 -8.84 11.36 11.30
C ASP A 29 -8.63 10.16 10.42
N GLY A 30 -9.29 10.16 9.28
CA GLY A 30 -9.15 9.05 8.36
C GLY A 30 -7.71 8.74 8.03
N GLY A 31 -7.43 7.48 7.87
CA GLY A 31 -6.11 7.03 7.48
C GLY A 31 -6.22 5.93 6.47
N CYS A 32 -5.07 5.49 6.00
CA CYS A 32 -5.01 4.40 5.04
C CYS A 32 -4.06 3.34 5.56
N ASN A 33 -4.42 2.08 5.31
CA ASN A 33 -3.49 0.98 5.51
C ASN A 33 -2.81 0.69 4.19
N LEU A 34 -1.51 0.79 4.20
CA LEU A 34 -0.72 0.37 3.05
C LEU A 34 -0.19 -1.02 3.34
N ARG A 35 -0.43 -1.94 2.44
CA ARG A 35 0.08 -3.30 2.57
C ARG A 35 0.78 -3.70 1.30
N ILE A 36 1.89 -4.39 1.45
CA ILE A 36 2.66 -4.88 0.32
C ILE A 36 2.87 -6.37 0.50
N TRP A 37 2.64 -7.12 -0.56
CA TRP A 37 2.81 -8.58 -0.57
C TRP A 37 3.88 -8.98 -1.56
N LEU A 38 4.57 -10.05 -1.25
CA LEU A 38 5.48 -10.71 -2.17
C LEU A 38 5.11 -12.20 -2.19
N ASP A 39 4.76 -12.70 -3.37
CA ASP A 39 4.36 -14.09 -3.55
C ASP A 39 3.19 -14.47 -2.64
N GLY A 40 2.26 -13.54 -2.49
CA GLY A 40 1.08 -13.80 -1.67
C GLY A 40 1.30 -13.62 -0.19
N GLU A 41 2.49 -13.28 0.23
CA GLU A 41 2.81 -13.09 1.63
C GLU A 41 2.95 -11.60 1.94
N GLU A 42 2.23 -11.15 2.97
CA GLU A 42 2.32 -9.76 3.38
C GLU A 42 3.68 -9.51 4.03
N ILE A 43 4.45 -8.60 3.44
CA ILE A 43 5.80 -8.31 3.90
C ILE A 43 5.93 -6.92 4.50
N TYR A 44 4.92 -6.09 4.34
CA TYR A 44 4.99 -4.71 4.83
C TYR A 44 3.59 -4.19 5.08
N HIS A 45 3.43 -3.49 6.20
CA HIS A 45 2.16 -2.88 6.56
C HIS A 45 2.44 -1.57 7.26
N ARG A 46 1.80 -0.51 6.82
CA ARG A 46 1.99 0.79 7.42
C ARG A 46 0.69 1.57 7.40
N LEU A 47 0.48 2.33 8.46
CA LEU A 47 -0.62 3.25 8.55
C LEU A 47 -0.17 4.60 8.02
N ILE A 48 -0.94 5.15 7.09
CA ILE A 48 -0.62 6.41 6.43
C ILE A 48 -1.74 7.40 6.69
N LYS A 49 -1.37 8.65 6.91
CA LYS A 49 -2.36 9.69 7.16
C LYS A 49 -3.24 9.91 5.94
N ALA A 50 -4.47 10.33 6.19
CA ALA A 50 -5.47 10.45 5.14
C ALA A 50 -5.07 11.42 4.04
N ASN A 51 -4.32 12.45 4.37
CA ASN A 51 -3.94 13.47 3.40
C ASN A 51 -2.82 13.07 2.47
N PHE A 52 -2.24 11.92 2.72
CA PHE A 52 -1.08 11.51 1.94
C PHE A 52 -1.53 10.80 0.68
N GLN A 53 -0.98 11.20 -0.44
CA GLN A 53 -1.24 10.53 -1.70
C GLN A 53 -0.22 9.44 -1.93
N VAL A 54 -0.71 8.21 -2.03
CA VAL A 54 0.16 7.08 -2.31
C VAL A 54 0.24 6.89 -3.81
N THR A 55 1.45 6.98 -4.34
CA THR A 55 1.69 6.79 -5.77
C THR A 55 2.55 5.57 -5.98
N PRO A 56 2.58 5.01 -7.19
CA PRO A 56 3.48 3.89 -7.47
C PRO A 56 4.94 4.24 -7.18
N ARG A 57 5.33 5.47 -7.41
CA ARG A 57 6.69 5.92 -7.11
C ARG A 57 6.98 5.82 -5.62
N TYR A 58 6.00 6.18 -4.79
CA TYR A 58 6.17 6.07 -3.35
C TYR A 58 6.37 4.61 -2.94
N ILE A 59 5.56 3.72 -3.53
CA ILE A 59 5.66 2.30 -3.22
C ILE A 59 7.03 1.76 -3.63
N GLU A 60 7.51 2.16 -4.79
CA GLU A 60 8.84 1.75 -5.23
C GLU A 60 9.91 2.20 -4.25
N GLY A 61 9.81 3.44 -3.77
CA GLY A 61 10.75 3.96 -2.78
C GLY A 61 10.70 3.17 -1.49
N VAL A 62 9.52 2.82 -1.03
CA VAL A 62 9.37 2.02 0.19
C VAL A 62 10.04 0.66 0.02
N ILE A 63 9.79 0.02 -1.12
CA ILE A 63 10.37 -1.29 -1.37
C ILE A 63 11.89 -1.21 -1.39
N LYS A 64 12.44 -0.19 -2.03
CA LYS A 64 13.88 -0.06 -2.14
C LYS A 64 14.56 0.31 -0.84
N THR A 65 13.88 1.05 0.04
CA THR A 65 14.51 1.55 1.26
C THR A 65 14.15 0.74 2.49
N LYS A 66 12.95 0.17 2.54
CA LYS A 66 12.48 -0.53 3.73
C LYS A 66 12.52 -2.05 3.60
N LEU A 67 12.52 -2.52 2.39
CA LEU A 67 12.54 -3.94 2.10
C LEU A 67 13.80 -4.31 1.36
#